data_e16785248c96d0c8eddf07174964aab2
#
_entry.id   e16785248c96d0c8eddf07174964aab2
#
_cell.length_a   1.000
_cell.length_b   1.000
_cell.length_c   1.000
_cell.angle_alpha   90.00
_cell.angle_beta   90.00
_cell.angle_gamma   90.00
#
_symmetry.space_group_name_H-M   'P 1'
#
loop_
_entity.id
_entity.type
_entity.pdbx_description
1 polymer ?
#
loop_
_entity_poly.entity_id
_entity_poly.type
_entity_poly.pdbx_seq_one_letter_code
_entity_poly.pdbx_strand_id
1 'polypeptide(L)'
;MSDAALQFVPPLSPEDQARADLYGLIARLFYAPPDANLLSELRLAAAPAADAEPLTAEGEALAAAWTKLVEACAGAFPARLEEEHLQLFVGVGKAEVTPYLCAYMARTDAENPLARLRGQLAEWGLARREEAVEPEDHVAALCETMRWLIEGRKAGLEAQRAFFLGYVYSPGLRFCSAVSACEDARFYRHAVKLLHCFLDVEQKAFDID
;
A
#
# COMPACT_ATOMS: atom_id res chain seq x y z
N MET A 1 -2.86 -29.69 -31.53
CA MET A 1 -2.75 -28.25 -31.77
C MET A 1 -3.81 -27.61 -30.84
N SER A 2 -3.38 -27.06 -29.73
CA SER A 2 -4.31 -26.47 -28.75
C SER A 2 -4.65 -25.07 -29.25
N ASP A 3 -5.94 -24.86 -29.52
CA ASP A 3 -6.50 -23.59 -29.96
C ASP A 3 -6.53 -22.67 -28.70
N ALA A 4 -5.50 -21.83 -28.56
CA ALA A 4 -5.46 -20.81 -27.52
C ALA A 4 -6.40 -19.68 -27.97
N ALA A 5 -7.69 -19.81 -27.65
CA ALA A 5 -8.63 -18.71 -27.81
C ALA A 5 -8.12 -17.48 -27.07
N LEU A 6 -7.91 -16.39 -27.82
CA LEU A 6 -7.58 -15.08 -27.25
C LEU A 6 -8.73 -14.67 -26.31
N GLN A 7 -8.49 -14.76 -25.01
CA GLN A 7 -9.44 -14.26 -24.02
C GLN A 7 -9.31 -12.74 -23.99
N PHE A 8 -10.34 -12.05 -24.44
CA PHE A 8 -10.45 -10.60 -24.28
C PHE A 8 -10.70 -10.31 -22.79
N VAL A 9 -9.70 -9.74 -22.13
CA VAL A 9 -9.84 -9.20 -20.77
C VAL A 9 -10.27 -7.73 -20.93
N PRO A 10 -11.50 -7.35 -20.54
CA PRO A 10 -11.95 -5.97 -20.64
C PRO A 10 -11.08 -5.07 -19.76
N PRO A 11 -10.91 -3.76 -20.05
CA PRO A 11 -10.16 -2.83 -19.21
C PRO A 11 -10.74 -2.77 -17.79
N LEU A 12 -9.94 -2.40 -16.79
CA LEU A 12 -10.42 -2.14 -15.43
C LEU A 12 -11.46 -1.02 -15.43
N SER A 13 -12.38 -1.03 -14.47
CA SER A 13 -13.18 0.16 -14.20
C SER A 13 -12.26 1.33 -13.81
N PRO A 14 -12.67 2.60 -14.01
CA PRO A 14 -11.88 3.73 -13.54
C PRO A 14 -11.58 3.69 -12.03
N GLU A 15 -12.52 3.18 -11.24
CA GLU A 15 -12.40 3.01 -9.79
C GLU A 15 -11.35 1.96 -9.45
N ASP A 16 -11.41 0.78 -10.07
CA ASP A 16 -10.43 -0.29 -9.85
C ASP A 16 -9.04 0.13 -10.31
N GLN A 17 -8.95 0.90 -11.42
CA GLN A 17 -7.67 1.43 -11.88
C GLN A 17 -7.10 2.42 -10.84
N ALA A 18 -7.91 3.33 -10.32
CA ALA A 18 -7.48 4.28 -9.29
C ALA A 18 -7.03 3.57 -8.00
N ARG A 19 -7.75 2.53 -7.58
CA ARG A 19 -7.37 1.68 -6.43
C ARG A 19 -6.02 0.99 -6.68
N ALA A 20 -5.86 0.35 -7.84
CA ALA A 20 -4.62 -0.33 -8.23
C ALA A 20 -3.43 0.65 -8.28
N ASP A 21 -3.63 1.83 -8.84
CA ASP A 21 -2.60 2.89 -8.93
C ASP A 21 -2.18 3.39 -7.54
N LEU A 22 -3.13 3.59 -6.62
CA LEU A 22 -2.82 4.00 -5.25
C LEU A 22 -2.07 2.91 -4.49
N TYR A 23 -2.45 1.64 -4.61
CA TYR A 23 -1.68 0.54 -4.03
C TYR A 23 -0.25 0.49 -4.60
N GLY A 24 -0.09 0.65 -5.92
CA GLY A 24 1.22 0.69 -6.56
C GLY A 24 2.07 1.89 -6.10
N LEU A 25 1.48 3.06 -5.93
CA LEU A 25 2.17 4.23 -5.39
C LEU A 25 2.63 3.99 -3.94
N ILE A 26 1.75 3.47 -3.08
CA ILE A 26 2.08 3.17 -1.69
C ILE A 26 3.21 2.13 -1.62
N ALA A 27 3.15 1.10 -2.46
CA ALA A 27 4.22 0.12 -2.55
C ALA A 27 5.56 0.78 -2.89
N ARG A 28 5.61 1.68 -3.88
CA ARG A 28 6.84 2.42 -4.27
C ARG A 28 7.35 3.30 -3.13
N LEU A 29 6.46 4.00 -2.40
CA LEU A 29 6.85 4.91 -1.31
C LEU A 29 7.52 4.20 -0.14
N PHE A 30 7.14 2.93 0.14
CA PHE A 30 7.66 2.19 1.29
C PHE A 30 8.70 1.13 0.94
N TYR A 31 8.80 0.68 -0.31
CA TYR A 31 9.79 -0.31 -0.72
C TYR A 31 11.21 0.24 -0.72
N ALA A 32 11.37 1.49 -1.15
CA ALA A 32 12.63 2.19 -1.20
C ALA A 32 12.39 3.70 -0.99
N PRO A 33 13.42 4.47 -0.59
CA PRO A 33 13.29 5.92 -0.49
C PRO A 33 12.90 6.52 -1.84
N PRO A 34 11.93 7.48 -1.88
CA PRO A 34 11.49 8.12 -3.11
C PRO A 34 12.65 8.79 -3.84
N ASP A 35 12.86 8.39 -5.08
CA ASP A 35 13.86 8.98 -5.97
C ASP A 35 13.36 10.28 -6.64
N ALA A 36 14.24 10.95 -7.38
CA ALA A 36 13.93 12.18 -8.09
C ALA A 36 12.79 12.03 -9.12
N ASN A 37 12.68 10.84 -9.73
CA ASN A 37 11.65 10.56 -10.73
C ASN A 37 10.28 10.46 -10.06
N LEU A 38 10.15 9.66 -8.98
CA LEU A 38 8.91 9.54 -8.23
C LEU A 38 8.46 10.89 -7.65
N LEU A 39 9.39 11.68 -7.11
CA LEU A 39 9.08 13.02 -6.61
C LEU A 39 8.59 13.95 -7.73
N SER A 40 9.17 13.85 -8.93
CA SER A 40 8.74 14.64 -10.09
C SER A 40 7.36 14.20 -10.58
N GLU A 41 7.10 12.90 -10.67
CA GLU A 41 5.78 12.35 -11.01
C GLU A 41 4.70 12.87 -10.05
N LEU A 42 4.96 12.80 -8.74
CA LEU A 42 4.02 13.27 -7.71
C LEU A 42 3.76 14.78 -7.76
N ARG A 43 4.79 15.60 -8.06
CA ARG A 43 4.62 17.05 -8.22
C ARG A 43 3.75 17.42 -9.42
N LEU A 44 3.78 16.60 -10.46
CA LEU A 44 3.01 16.80 -11.69
C LEU A 44 1.62 16.16 -11.62
N ALA A 45 1.40 15.25 -10.67
CA ALA A 45 0.14 14.57 -10.52
C ALA A 45 -0.92 15.60 -10.10
N ALA A 46 -1.96 15.73 -10.93
CA ALA A 46 -3.12 16.55 -10.58
C ALA A 46 -3.77 16.00 -9.31
N ALA A 47 -4.32 16.90 -8.50
CA ALA A 47 -5.23 16.46 -7.45
C ALA A 47 -6.37 15.65 -8.09
N PRO A 48 -6.87 14.59 -7.41
CA PRO A 48 -8.04 13.87 -7.90
C PRO A 48 -9.13 14.88 -8.30
N ALA A 49 -9.67 14.74 -9.53
CA ALA A 49 -10.60 15.72 -10.09
C ALA A 49 -11.80 15.91 -9.14
N ALA A 50 -12.03 17.16 -8.76
CA ALA A 50 -13.14 17.56 -7.90
C ALA A 50 -14.51 17.55 -8.62
N ASP A 51 -14.56 17.10 -9.87
CA ASP A 51 -15.73 17.20 -10.74
C ASP A 51 -16.73 16.04 -10.62
N ALA A 52 -16.49 15.13 -9.67
CA ALA A 52 -17.37 14.01 -9.37
C ALA A 52 -18.30 14.37 -8.20
N GLU A 53 -19.36 13.58 -8.02
CA GLU A 53 -20.33 13.63 -6.91
C GLU A 53 -19.71 14.03 -5.56
N PRO A 54 -20.47 14.65 -4.63
CA PRO A 54 -19.91 15.07 -3.35
C PRO A 54 -19.19 13.92 -2.69
N LEU A 55 -17.90 14.13 -2.39
CA LEU A 55 -17.04 13.13 -1.76
C LEU A 55 -17.60 12.74 -0.38
N THR A 56 -17.46 11.48 -0.03
CA THR A 56 -17.66 11.06 1.36
C THR A 56 -16.61 11.71 2.28
N ALA A 57 -16.84 11.70 3.59
CA ALA A 57 -15.87 12.23 4.55
C ALA A 57 -14.50 11.56 4.41
N GLU A 58 -14.47 10.26 4.13
CA GLU A 58 -13.25 9.48 3.87
C GLU A 58 -12.58 9.93 2.57
N GLY A 59 -13.35 10.19 1.52
CA GLY A 59 -12.86 10.70 0.24
C GLY A 59 -12.25 12.09 0.36
N GLU A 60 -12.90 13.00 1.12
CA GLU A 60 -12.34 14.33 1.42
C GLU A 60 -11.02 14.22 2.21
N ALA A 61 -10.96 13.32 3.20
CA ALA A 61 -9.75 13.10 3.98
C ALA A 61 -8.60 12.56 3.12
N LEU A 62 -8.89 11.64 2.19
CA LEU A 62 -7.92 11.10 1.24
C LEU A 62 -7.40 12.21 0.30
N ALA A 63 -8.28 13.04 -0.25
CA ALA A 63 -7.89 14.15 -1.12
C ALA A 63 -7.02 15.19 -0.39
N ALA A 64 -7.35 15.50 0.87
CA ALA A 64 -6.53 16.37 1.71
C ALA A 64 -5.15 15.75 2.02
N ALA A 65 -5.09 14.44 2.30
CA ALA A 65 -3.84 13.73 2.53
C ALA A 65 -2.96 13.68 1.27
N TRP A 66 -3.56 13.48 0.10
CA TRP A 66 -2.89 13.57 -1.20
C TRP A 66 -2.24 14.93 -1.41
N THR A 67 -3.00 16.01 -1.22
CA THR A 67 -2.51 17.39 -1.36
C THR A 67 -1.29 17.62 -0.46
N LYS A 68 -1.36 17.16 0.80
CA LYS A 68 -0.24 17.30 1.74
C LYS A 68 1.00 16.50 1.36
N LEU A 69 0.83 15.31 0.78
CA LEU A 69 1.96 14.54 0.25
C LEU A 69 2.61 15.25 -0.94
N VAL A 70 1.81 15.77 -1.89
CA VAL A 70 2.32 16.53 -3.05
C VAL A 70 3.05 17.80 -2.60
N GLU A 71 2.51 18.54 -1.63
CA GLU A 71 3.19 19.70 -1.02
C GLU A 71 4.54 19.29 -0.39
N ALA A 72 4.58 18.18 0.32
CA ALA A 72 5.81 17.66 0.92
C ALA A 72 6.85 17.27 -0.14
N CYS A 73 6.41 16.74 -1.29
CA CYS A 73 7.31 16.44 -2.41
C CYS A 73 8.00 17.70 -2.97
N ALA A 74 7.34 18.86 -2.93
CA ALA A 74 7.91 20.11 -3.47
C ALA A 74 9.20 20.53 -2.77
N GLY A 75 9.30 20.28 -1.46
CA GLY A 75 10.50 20.58 -0.66
C GLY A 75 11.42 19.40 -0.40
N ALA A 76 11.11 18.22 -0.95
CA ALA A 76 11.85 17.01 -0.68
C ALA A 76 13.11 16.86 -1.54
N PHE A 77 14.18 16.38 -0.93
CA PHE A 77 15.43 16.02 -1.59
C PHE A 77 15.73 14.55 -1.40
N PRO A 78 16.03 13.77 -2.47
CA PRO A 78 16.23 12.32 -2.39
C PRO A 78 17.19 11.89 -1.27
N ALA A 79 18.33 12.55 -1.10
CA ALA A 79 19.30 12.22 -0.06
C ALA A 79 18.72 12.34 1.37
N ARG A 80 17.84 13.32 1.61
CA ARG A 80 17.17 13.47 2.91
C ARG A 80 16.11 12.40 3.13
N LEU A 81 15.44 11.98 2.08
CA LEU A 81 14.46 10.89 2.15
C LEU A 81 15.14 9.54 2.36
N GLU A 82 16.32 9.34 1.78
CA GLU A 82 17.16 8.17 2.05
C GLU A 82 17.57 8.11 3.52
N GLU A 83 18.07 9.22 4.09
CA GLU A 83 18.40 9.33 5.52
C GLU A 83 17.17 8.98 6.40
N GLU A 84 16.03 9.60 6.13
CA GLU A 84 14.79 9.38 6.88
C GLU A 84 14.29 7.93 6.75
N HIS A 85 14.33 7.36 5.54
CA HIS A 85 13.94 5.97 5.30
C HIS A 85 14.83 4.99 6.06
N LEU A 86 16.15 5.18 5.97
CA LEU A 86 17.12 4.34 6.67
C LEU A 86 16.91 4.40 8.19
N GLN A 87 16.68 5.59 8.74
CA GLN A 87 16.45 5.77 10.17
C GLN A 87 15.16 5.09 10.62
N LEU A 88 14.05 5.31 9.90
CA LEU A 88 12.75 4.79 10.30
C LEU A 88 12.63 3.27 10.12
N PHE A 89 13.05 2.73 8.97
CA PHE A 89 12.68 1.37 8.55
C PHE A 89 13.82 0.38 8.53
N VAL A 90 15.08 0.82 8.44
CA VAL A 90 16.25 -0.08 8.38
C VAL A 90 17.03 -0.05 9.69
N GLY A 91 17.39 1.13 10.18
CA GLY A 91 18.12 1.35 11.43
C GLY A 91 19.56 0.82 11.39
N VAL A 92 20.40 1.33 12.29
CA VAL A 92 21.70 0.72 12.60
C VAL A 92 21.53 -0.19 13.81
N GLY A 93 21.19 -1.46 13.52
CA GLY A 93 20.92 -2.48 14.54
C GLY A 93 19.44 -2.72 14.84
N LYS A 94 18.60 -1.68 14.91
CA LYS A 94 17.14 -1.80 15.07
C LYS A 94 16.45 -0.63 14.42
N ALA A 95 15.50 -0.90 13.52
CA ALA A 95 14.62 0.10 12.94
C ALA A 95 13.72 0.73 14.02
N GLU A 96 13.40 2.00 13.90
CA GLU A 96 12.44 2.66 14.80
C GLU A 96 11.03 2.08 14.62
N VAL A 97 10.66 1.81 13.35
CA VAL A 97 9.38 1.21 12.97
C VAL A 97 9.62 0.04 12.05
N THR A 98 8.99 -1.10 12.33
CA THR A 98 9.04 -2.23 11.43
C THR A 98 8.04 -2.07 10.28
N PRO A 99 8.45 -2.22 8.99
CA PRO A 99 7.54 -2.18 7.85
C PRO A 99 6.82 -3.52 7.59
N TYR A 100 7.01 -4.54 8.45
CA TYR A 100 6.45 -5.87 8.31
C TYR A 100 5.13 -5.98 9.06
N LEU A 101 4.00 -6.02 8.32
CA LEU A 101 2.67 -5.88 8.91
C LEU A 101 2.27 -7.04 9.82
N CYS A 102 2.82 -8.25 9.62
CA CYS A 102 2.58 -9.37 10.54
C CYS A 102 3.07 -9.11 11.97
N ALA A 103 4.02 -8.17 12.17
CA ALA A 103 4.46 -7.76 13.50
C ALA A 103 3.36 -7.02 14.29
N TYR A 104 2.38 -6.44 13.63
CA TYR A 104 1.25 -5.73 14.23
C TYR A 104 0.01 -6.62 14.42
N MET A 105 0.07 -7.87 14.02
CA MET A 105 -1.02 -8.83 14.17
C MET A 105 -0.93 -9.58 15.50
N ALA A 106 -2.09 -10.00 16.02
CA ALA A 106 -2.12 -10.86 17.20
C ALA A 106 -1.47 -12.21 16.85
N ARG A 107 -0.51 -12.62 17.68
CA ARG A 107 0.06 -13.98 17.64
C ARG A 107 -0.76 -14.87 18.55
N THR A 108 -1.22 -15.98 18.02
CA THR A 108 -1.77 -17.08 18.84
C THR A 108 -0.74 -18.20 18.90
N ASP A 109 -0.77 -19.00 19.95
CA ASP A 109 0.15 -20.16 20.10
C ASP A 109 0.01 -21.19 18.96
N ALA A 110 -1.10 -21.12 18.19
CA ALA A 110 -1.41 -22.04 17.11
C ALA A 110 -1.00 -21.55 15.72
N GLU A 111 -0.84 -20.24 15.48
CA GLU A 111 -0.62 -19.72 14.13
C GLU A 111 0.37 -18.55 14.09
N ASN A 112 1.39 -18.71 13.24
CA ASN A 112 2.25 -17.60 12.81
C ASN A 112 1.59 -16.85 11.65
N PRO A 113 1.26 -15.53 11.80
CA PRO A 113 0.62 -14.75 10.75
C PRO A 113 1.36 -14.79 9.41
N LEU A 114 2.69 -14.76 9.42
CA LEU A 114 3.50 -14.83 8.19
C LEU A 114 3.38 -16.20 7.51
N ALA A 115 3.31 -17.30 8.26
CA ALA A 115 3.12 -18.62 7.68
C ALA A 115 1.73 -18.75 7.01
N ARG A 116 0.69 -18.18 7.64
CA ARG A 116 -0.66 -18.12 7.06
C ARG A 116 -0.69 -17.28 5.79
N LEU A 117 -0.02 -16.11 5.79
CA LEU A 117 0.11 -15.26 4.59
C LEU A 117 0.78 -16.03 3.44
N ARG A 118 1.88 -16.72 3.71
CA ARG A 118 2.59 -17.54 2.71
C ARG A 118 1.72 -18.65 2.13
N GLY A 119 0.93 -19.32 2.98
CA GLY A 119 -0.05 -20.31 2.54
C GLY A 119 -1.07 -19.72 1.57
N GLN A 120 -1.65 -18.56 1.92
CA GLN A 120 -2.62 -17.85 1.07
C GLN A 120 -2.02 -17.42 -0.27
N LEU A 121 -0.81 -16.88 -0.28
CA LEU A 121 -0.12 -16.49 -1.51
C LEU A 121 0.19 -17.71 -2.41
N ALA A 122 0.61 -18.82 -1.81
CA ALA A 122 0.88 -20.08 -2.52
C ALA A 122 -0.39 -20.66 -3.19
N GLU A 123 -1.56 -20.55 -2.56
CA GLU A 123 -2.84 -20.94 -3.16
C GLU A 123 -3.16 -20.14 -4.43
N TRP A 124 -2.72 -18.90 -4.52
CA TRP A 124 -2.85 -18.05 -5.71
C TRP A 124 -1.72 -18.24 -6.71
N GLY A 125 -0.74 -19.11 -6.41
CA GLY A 125 0.45 -19.30 -7.24
C GLY A 125 1.45 -18.15 -7.16
N LEU A 126 1.34 -17.31 -6.13
CA LEU A 126 2.29 -16.24 -5.85
C LEU A 126 3.40 -16.77 -4.96
N ALA A 127 4.63 -16.56 -5.40
CA ALA A 127 5.83 -16.86 -4.62
C ALA A 127 6.78 -15.67 -4.66
N ARG A 128 7.49 -15.48 -3.56
CA ARG A 128 8.58 -14.49 -3.51
C ARG A 128 9.64 -14.86 -4.55
N ARG A 129 10.09 -13.90 -5.33
CA ARG A 129 11.25 -14.10 -6.23
C ARG A 129 12.52 -14.27 -5.39
N GLU A 130 13.48 -15.06 -5.88
CA GLU A 130 14.74 -15.28 -5.16
C GLU A 130 15.52 -13.98 -4.92
N GLU A 131 15.41 -13.03 -5.85
CA GLU A 131 16.07 -11.72 -5.77
C GLU A 131 15.33 -10.73 -4.84
N ALA A 132 14.11 -11.03 -4.40
CA ALA A 132 13.37 -10.15 -3.51
C ALA A 132 14.03 -10.14 -2.13
N VAL A 133 14.48 -8.97 -1.69
CA VAL A 133 15.14 -8.79 -0.39
C VAL A 133 14.11 -8.86 0.74
N GLU A 134 12.95 -8.24 0.53
CA GLU A 134 11.91 -8.10 1.55
C GLU A 134 11.00 -9.33 1.64
N PRO A 135 10.59 -9.74 2.85
CA PRO A 135 9.60 -10.79 3.06
C PRO A 135 8.20 -10.35 2.61
N GLU A 136 7.31 -11.33 2.49
CA GLU A 136 5.98 -11.19 1.92
C GLU A 136 5.04 -10.28 2.75
N ASP A 137 5.32 -10.08 4.02
CA ASP A 137 4.56 -9.22 4.93
C ASP A 137 5.04 -7.76 4.99
N HIS A 138 6.05 -7.40 4.17
CA HIS A 138 6.41 -6.01 4.00
C HIS A 138 5.21 -5.21 3.45
N VAL A 139 4.97 -4.01 3.97
CA VAL A 139 3.83 -3.17 3.57
C VAL A 139 3.74 -2.98 2.06
N ALA A 140 4.87 -2.81 1.38
CA ALA A 140 4.92 -2.71 -0.08
C ALA A 140 4.48 -4.01 -0.78
N ALA A 141 4.90 -5.18 -0.29
CA ALA A 141 4.54 -6.47 -0.87
C ALA A 141 3.03 -6.75 -0.71
N LEU A 142 2.45 -6.37 0.42
CA LEU A 142 1.00 -6.50 0.64
C LEU A 142 0.20 -5.54 -0.26
N CYS A 143 0.68 -4.32 -0.48
CA CYS A 143 0.09 -3.38 -1.43
C CYS A 143 0.19 -3.91 -2.88
N GLU A 144 1.32 -4.45 -3.30
CA GLU A 144 1.45 -5.09 -4.62
C GLU A 144 0.55 -6.33 -4.76
N THR A 145 0.33 -7.08 -3.68
CA THR A 145 -0.61 -8.20 -3.68
C THR A 145 -2.05 -7.70 -3.88
N MET A 146 -2.47 -6.64 -3.20
CA MET A 146 -3.79 -6.01 -3.42
C MET A 146 -3.93 -5.53 -4.87
N ARG A 147 -2.91 -4.85 -5.39
CA ARG A 147 -2.87 -4.42 -6.78
C ARG A 147 -3.04 -5.59 -7.74
N TRP A 148 -2.28 -6.68 -7.53
CA TRP A 148 -2.39 -7.90 -8.34
C TRP A 148 -3.79 -8.52 -8.28
N LEU A 149 -4.44 -8.55 -7.11
CA LEU A 149 -5.80 -9.05 -6.95
C LEU A 149 -6.82 -8.22 -7.75
N ILE A 150 -6.65 -6.90 -7.77
CA ILE A 150 -7.49 -5.97 -8.52
C ILE A 150 -7.27 -6.15 -10.03
N GLU A 151 -6.02 -6.09 -10.49
CA GLU A 151 -5.66 -6.16 -11.90
C GLU A 151 -5.92 -7.55 -12.51
N GLY A 152 -5.66 -8.60 -11.76
CA GLY A 152 -5.73 -9.98 -12.22
C GLY A 152 -7.15 -10.52 -12.40
N ARG A 153 -8.16 -9.91 -11.80
CA ARG A 153 -9.60 -10.31 -11.87
C ARG A 153 -9.88 -11.79 -11.65
N LYS A 154 -8.87 -12.58 -11.34
CA LYS A 154 -8.99 -14.01 -11.07
C LYS A 154 -9.55 -14.29 -9.69
N ALA A 155 -9.31 -13.36 -8.76
CA ALA A 155 -9.85 -13.37 -7.43
C ALA A 155 -10.97 -12.33 -7.38
N GLY A 156 -12.21 -12.74 -7.19
CA GLY A 156 -13.35 -11.83 -7.08
C GLY A 156 -13.20 -10.85 -5.90
N LEU A 157 -14.12 -9.90 -5.80
CA LEU A 157 -14.14 -8.88 -4.74
C LEU A 157 -14.04 -9.46 -3.33
N GLU A 158 -14.67 -10.63 -3.11
CA GLU A 158 -14.60 -11.34 -1.82
C GLU A 158 -13.17 -11.73 -1.43
N ALA A 159 -12.34 -12.18 -2.38
CA ALA A 159 -10.95 -12.50 -2.10
C ALA A 159 -10.11 -11.25 -1.81
N GLN A 160 -10.37 -10.14 -2.53
CA GLN A 160 -9.76 -8.85 -2.22
C GLN A 160 -10.13 -8.41 -0.79
N ARG A 161 -11.42 -8.47 -0.44
CA ARG A 161 -11.92 -8.13 0.89
C ARG A 161 -11.29 -9.00 1.98
N ALA A 162 -11.27 -10.31 1.77
CA ALA A 162 -10.69 -11.25 2.74
C ALA A 162 -9.19 -10.99 2.98
N PHE A 163 -8.43 -10.75 1.92
CA PHE A 163 -7.01 -10.42 2.02
C PHE A 163 -6.79 -9.06 2.70
N PHE A 164 -7.54 -8.05 2.28
CA PHE A 164 -7.48 -6.71 2.85
C PHE A 164 -7.74 -6.72 4.37
N LEU A 165 -8.85 -7.32 4.80
CA LEU A 165 -9.19 -7.41 6.22
C LEU A 165 -8.23 -8.31 7.01
N GLY A 166 -7.73 -9.38 6.38
CA GLY A 166 -6.87 -10.37 7.02
C GLY A 166 -5.44 -9.90 7.24
N TYR A 167 -4.88 -9.06 6.34
CA TYR A 167 -3.45 -8.75 6.35
C TYR A 167 -3.11 -7.27 6.19
N VAL A 168 -4.02 -6.42 5.69
CA VAL A 168 -3.70 -5.05 5.31
C VAL A 168 -4.30 -4.02 6.26
N TYR A 169 -5.61 -4.04 6.46
CA TYR A 169 -6.33 -2.96 7.14
C TYR A 169 -5.85 -2.69 8.56
N SER A 170 -6.17 -3.58 9.51
CA SER A 170 -5.85 -3.35 10.92
C SER A 170 -4.35 -3.24 11.20
N PRO A 171 -3.47 -4.12 10.67
CA PRO A 171 -2.04 -3.97 10.86
C PRO A 171 -1.47 -2.74 10.15
N GLY A 172 -2.02 -2.35 8.99
CA GLY A 172 -1.65 -1.13 8.28
C GLY A 172 -1.95 0.14 9.08
N LEU A 173 -3.13 0.23 9.72
CA LEU A 173 -3.46 1.36 10.61
C LEU A 173 -2.49 1.47 11.80
N ARG A 174 -2.08 0.32 12.38
CA ARG A 174 -1.10 0.30 13.48
C ARG A 174 0.29 0.73 13.01
N PHE A 175 0.70 0.29 11.81
CA PHE A 175 1.92 0.76 11.16
C PHE A 175 1.89 2.27 10.94
N CYS A 176 0.80 2.82 10.38
CA CYS A 176 0.63 4.26 10.20
C CYS A 176 0.74 5.02 11.53
N SER A 177 0.15 4.50 12.60
CA SER A 177 0.23 5.09 13.93
C SER A 177 1.65 5.06 14.47
N ALA A 178 2.39 3.96 14.28
CA ALA A 178 3.77 3.82 14.72
C ALA A 178 4.69 4.84 14.02
N VAL A 179 4.59 4.99 12.69
CA VAL A 179 5.37 6.00 11.96
C VAL A 179 4.99 7.41 12.38
N SER A 180 3.69 7.68 12.57
CA SER A 180 3.21 9.02 12.96
C SER A 180 3.70 9.43 14.36
N ALA A 181 3.99 8.47 15.23
CA ALA A 181 4.52 8.71 16.57
C ALA A 181 6.03 8.99 16.60
N CYS A 182 6.77 8.71 15.52
CA CYS A 182 8.19 9.00 15.42
C CYS A 182 8.42 10.50 15.19
N GLU A 183 9.28 11.11 16.02
CA GLU A 183 9.60 12.54 15.90
C GLU A 183 10.32 12.85 14.60
N ASP A 184 11.15 11.92 14.12
CA ASP A 184 11.97 12.05 12.93
C ASP A 184 11.19 11.75 11.62
N ALA A 185 9.96 11.24 11.70
CA ALA A 185 9.10 11.08 10.53
C ALA A 185 8.61 12.44 10.03
N ARG A 186 9.19 12.92 8.94
CA ARG A 186 8.85 14.21 8.29
C ARG A 186 8.05 13.96 7.03
N PHE A 187 8.71 13.47 5.99
CA PHE A 187 8.06 13.10 4.73
C PHE A 187 7.15 11.88 4.92
N TYR A 188 7.66 10.83 5.58
CA TYR A 188 6.90 9.60 5.78
C TYR A 188 5.64 9.79 6.64
N ARG A 189 5.54 10.84 7.44
CA ARG A 189 4.29 11.21 8.12
C ARG A 189 3.17 11.53 7.13
N HIS A 190 3.49 12.18 6.01
CA HIS A 190 2.52 12.44 4.94
C HIS A 190 2.20 11.16 4.14
N ALA A 191 3.20 10.32 3.88
CA ALA A 191 3.01 9.05 3.20
C ALA A 191 2.08 8.09 3.99
N VAL A 192 2.31 7.94 5.30
CA VAL A 192 1.42 7.12 6.15
C VAL A 192 0.04 7.75 6.34
N LYS A 193 -0.08 9.08 6.32
CA LYS A 193 -1.39 9.73 6.36
C LYS A 193 -2.20 9.42 5.10
N LEU A 194 -1.56 9.42 3.93
CA LEU A 194 -2.19 8.99 2.68
C LEU A 194 -2.63 7.52 2.78
N LEU A 195 -1.73 6.62 3.21
CA LEU A 195 -2.04 5.20 3.41
C LEU A 195 -3.24 5.03 4.35
N HIS A 196 -3.23 5.67 5.52
CA HIS A 196 -4.32 5.59 6.50
C HIS A 196 -5.67 5.98 5.88
N CYS A 197 -5.75 7.16 5.24
CA CYS A 197 -6.99 7.63 4.61
C CYS A 197 -7.44 6.71 3.47
N PHE A 198 -6.51 6.16 2.70
CA PHE A 198 -6.83 5.20 1.65
C PHE A 198 -7.38 3.89 2.22
N LEU A 199 -6.80 3.37 3.31
CA LEU A 199 -7.31 2.18 3.98
C LEU A 199 -8.74 2.38 4.52
N ASP A 200 -9.07 3.58 5.02
CA ASP A 200 -10.42 3.89 5.47
C ASP A 200 -11.43 3.94 4.31
N VAL A 201 -11.04 4.48 3.15
CA VAL A 201 -11.85 4.46 1.92
C VAL A 201 -12.10 3.02 1.46
N GLU A 202 -11.05 2.19 1.39
CA GLU A 202 -11.16 0.78 1.01
C GLU A 202 -12.06 -0.01 1.97
N GLN A 203 -11.88 0.19 3.28
CA GLN A 203 -12.74 -0.45 4.29
C GLN A 203 -14.20 -0.07 4.08
N LYS A 204 -14.48 1.21 3.83
CA LYS A 204 -15.83 1.70 3.60
C LYS A 204 -16.45 1.12 2.32
N ALA A 205 -15.64 1.01 1.25
CA ALA A 205 -16.08 0.39 0.00
C ALA A 205 -16.45 -1.10 0.21
N PHE A 206 -15.63 -1.85 0.95
CA PHE A 206 -15.93 -3.26 1.27
C PHE A 206 -17.09 -3.47 2.27
N ASP A 207 -17.54 -2.44 2.97
CA ASP A 207 -18.71 -2.52 3.87
C ASP A 207 -20.05 -2.28 3.15
N ILE A 208 -20.01 -1.72 1.92
CA ILE A 208 -21.22 -1.38 1.14
C ILE A 208 -21.67 -2.57 0.27
N ASP A 209 -20.76 -3.44 -0.14
CA ASP A 209 -20.97 -4.64 -0.94
C ASP A 209 -21.21 -5.88 -0.07
#